data_86981792d8e52c1b7c19511df81d03e8
#
_entry.id   86981792d8e52c1b7c19511df81d03e8
#
_cell.length_a   1.000
_cell.length_b   1.000
_cell.length_c   1.000
_cell.angle_alpha   90.00
_cell.angle_beta   90.00
_cell.angle_gamma   90.00
#
_symmetry.space_group_name_H-M   'P 1'
#
loop_
_entity.id
_entity.type
_entity.pdbx_description
1 polymer ?
#
loop_
_entity_poly.entity_id
_entity_poly.type
_entity_poly.pdbx_seq_one_letter_code
_entity_poly.pdbx_strand_id
1 'polypeptide(L)'
;SDVYKRQLIDNTVVTTVMSNFGLYKAFDAAGIDYAKTKVGDKYVYECMVNNGYRLGGEQSGHIIFSKYATTGDGIITALKMMEVMIAKKMTLSQLAAPLQIYPQVLKNIRVYDKTAAQDDTDVKAAVDKVAESLGNDGRILVRESGTELVVRVMVEAGTHEECEKYVDDVIAVIKEKGYAVE
;
A
#
# COMPACT_ATOMS: atom_id res chain seq x y z
N SER A 1 -12.74 -17.93 1.78
CA SER A 1 -11.57 -18.11 0.88
C SER A 1 -11.92 -18.79 -0.44
N ASP A 2 -12.73 -19.89 -0.48
CA ASP A 2 -12.96 -20.64 -1.73
C ASP A 2 -13.84 -19.93 -2.77
N VAL A 3 -14.75 -19.06 -2.35
CA VAL A 3 -15.57 -18.26 -3.28
C VAL A 3 -14.68 -17.22 -3.98
N TYR A 4 -13.70 -16.64 -3.27
CA TYR A 4 -12.74 -15.69 -3.86
C TYR A 4 -11.66 -16.41 -4.67
N LYS A 5 -11.12 -17.54 -4.22
CA LYS A 5 -10.12 -18.31 -4.96
C LYS A 5 -10.58 -18.74 -6.36
N ARG A 6 -11.88 -18.97 -6.55
CA ARG A 6 -12.44 -19.28 -7.89
C ARG A 6 -12.51 -18.07 -8.84
N GLN A 7 -12.33 -16.86 -8.32
CA GLN A 7 -12.34 -15.63 -9.13
C GLN A 7 -10.93 -15.09 -9.42
N LEU A 8 -9.92 -15.54 -8.67
CA LEU A 8 -8.54 -15.13 -8.90
C LEU A 8 -7.91 -15.98 -9.98
N ILE A 9 -7.36 -15.33 -11.00
CA ILE A 9 -6.42 -15.94 -11.95
C ILE A 9 -5.05 -15.92 -11.30
N ASP A 10 -4.34 -17.05 -11.38
CA ASP A 10 -3.02 -17.24 -10.77
C ASP A 10 -2.97 -16.86 -9.28
N ASN A 11 -4.13 -17.00 -8.59
CA ASN A 11 -4.29 -16.69 -7.17
C ASN A 11 -3.86 -15.26 -6.79
N THR A 12 -3.86 -14.30 -7.75
CA THR A 12 -3.25 -12.99 -7.59
C THR A 12 -4.30 -11.88 -7.48
N VAL A 13 -4.06 -10.94 -6.55
CA VAL A 13 -4.78 -9.68 -6.38
C VAL A 13 -3.84 -8.52 -6.74
N VAL A 14 -4.34 -7.53 -7.49
CA VAL A 14 -3.56 -6.32 -7.80
C VAL A 14 -3.87 -5.25 -6.76
N THR A 15 -2.84 -4.63 -6.20
CA THR A 15 -2.97 -3.56 -5.21
C THR A 15 -1.92 -2.46 -5.46
N THR A 16 -1.88 -1.43 -4.64
CA THR A 16 -0.90 -0.35 -4.79
C THR A 16 0.14 -0.38 -3.67
N VAL A 17 1.29 0.25 -3.90
CA VAL A 17 2.34 0.43 -2.89
C VAL A 17 1.86 1.14 -1.62
N MET A 18 0.70 1.79 -1.63
CA MET A 18 0.11 2.48 -0.48
C MET A 18 -0.90 1.64 0.30
N SER A 19 -1.22 0.42 -0.15
CA SER A 19 -2.08 -0.47 0.66
C SER A 19 -1.38 -0.82 1.97
N ASN A 20 -2.16 -0.85 3.06
CA ASN A 20 -1.60 -1.08 4.40
C ASN A 20 -0.79 -2.38 4.48
N PHE A 21 0.32 -2.36 5.22
CA PHE A 21 1.23 -3.51 5.37
C PHE A 21 0.50 -4.76 5.88
N GLY A 22 -0.49 -4.58 6.74
CA GLY A 22 -1.33 -5.67 7.23
C GLY A 22 -2.11 -6.41 6.15
N LEU A 23 -2.43 -5.74 5.02
CA LEU A 23 -3.05 -6.40 3.88
C LEU A 23 -2.11 -7.43 3.26
N TYR A 24 -0.84 -7.10 3.10
CA TYR A 24 0.17 -8.03 2.57
C TYR A 24 0.38 -9.22 3.51
N LYS A 25 0.48 -8.96 4.82
CA LYS A 25 0.55 -10.02 5.83
C LYS A 25 -0.66 -10.95 5.78
N ALA A 26 -1.86 -10.40 5.58
CA ALA A 26 -3.07 -11.20 5.44
C ALA A 26 -3.08 -12.03 4.15
N PHE A 27 -2.55 -11.49 3.05
CA PHE A 27 -2.39 -12.24 1.81
C PHE A 27 -1.39 -13.39 1.97
N ASP A 28 -0.22 -13.11 2.54
CA ASP A 28 0.82 -14.11 2.82
C ASP A 28 0.27 -15.25 3.68
N ALA A 29 -0.42 -14.92 4.77
CA ALA A 29 -1.05 -15.90 5.66
C ALA A 29 -2.16 -16.73 4.98
N ALA A 30 -2.84 -16.14 3.98
CA ALA A 30 -3.86 -16.81 3.20
C ALA A 30 -3.32 -17.58 1.97
N GLY A 31 -2.02 -17.47 1.69
CA GLY A 31 -1.38 -18.00 0.48
C GLY A 31 -1.95 -17.37 -0.79
N ILE A 32 -2.21 -16.06 -0.77
CA ILE A 32 -2.70 -15.26 -1.90
C ILE A 32 -1.53 -14.41 -2.41
N ASP A 33 -1.26 -14.52 -3.69
CA ASP A 33 -0.25 -13.71 -4.36
C ASP A 33 -0.79 -12.30 -4.64
N TYR A 34 0.12 -11.34 -4.76
CA TYR A 34 -0.28 -9.96 -5.04
C TYR A 34 0.74 -9.23 -5.91
N ALA A 35 0.22 -8.40 -6.83
CA ALA A 35 1.01 -7.47 -7.62
C ALA A 35 0.84 -6.06 -7.06
N LYS A 36 1.97 -5.36 -6.85
CA LYS A 36 1.99 -3.96 -6.36
C LYS A 36 2.20 -3.01 -7.52
N THR A 37 1.33 -2.01 -7.65
CA THR A 37 1.46 -0.95 -8.66
C THR A 37 1.75 0.40 -8.01
N LYS A 38 2.04 1.41 -8.83
CA LYS A 38 1.97 2.80 -8.43
C LYS A 38 0.53 3.14 -8.00
N VAL A 39 0.40 4.19 -7.19
CA VAL A 39 -0.91 4.72 -6.77
C VAL A 39 -1.67 5.26 -7.98
N GLY A 40 -2.93 4.88 -8.09
CA GLY A 40 -3.85 5.26 -9.15
C GLY A 40 -4.55 4.04 -9.75
N ASP A 41 -5.89 4.07 -9.78
CA ASP A 41 -6.75 3.01 -10.31
C ASP A 41 -6.37 2.61 -11.75
N LYS A 42 -5.91 3.58 -12.55
CA LYS A 42 -5.37 3.34 -13.89
C LYS A 42 -4.24 2.31 -13.88
N TYR A 43 -3.27 2.44 -12.98
CA TYR A 43 -2.13 1.50 -12.90
C TYR A 43 -2.55 0.12 -12.40
N VAL A 44 -3.52 0.09 -11.49
CA VAL A 44 -4.14 -1.16 -11.03
C VAL A 44 -4.80 -1.86 -12.20
N TYR A 45 -5.64 -1.15 -12.96
CA TYR A 45 -6.35 -1.71 -14.10
C TYR A 45 -5.40 -2.15 -15.23
N GLU A 46 -4.40 -1.33 -15.58
CA GLU A 46 -3.37 -1.70 -16.55
C GLU A 46 -2.64 -3.00 -16.18
N CYS A 47 -2.25 -3.14 -14.91
CA CYS A 47 -1.63 -4.36 -14.41
C CYS A 47 -2.59 -5.57 -14.51
N MET A 48 -3.86 -5.38 -14.17
CA MET A 48 -4.89 -6.42 -14.29
C MET A 48 -5.06 -6.89 -15.73
N VAL A 49 -5.15 -5.97 -16.69
CA VAL A 49 -5.33 -6.28 -18.12
C VAL A 49 -4.12 -7.01 -18.67
N ASN A 50 -2.92 -6.50 -18.43
CA ASN A 50 -1.67 -7.05 -18.97
C ASN A 50 -1.37 -8.48 -18.49
N ASN A 51 -1.86 -8.85 -17.30
CA ASN A 51 -1.62 -10.15 -16.70
C ASN A 51 -2.88 -11.03 -16.60
N GLY A 52 -4.02 -10.55 -17.06
CA GLY A 52 -5.29 -11.27 -16.99
C GLY A 52 -5.90 -11.35 -15.60
N TYR A 53 -5.42 -10.58 -14.62
CA TYR A 53 -5.94 -10.60 -13.25
C TYR A 53 -7.35 -10.04 -13.14
N ARG A 54 -8.14 -10.57 -12.20
CA ARG A 54 -9.59 -10.28 -12.12
C ARG A 54 -10.00 -9.38 -10.98
N LEU A 55 -9.17 -9.24 -9.96
CA LEU A 55 -9.45 -8.45 -8.77
C LEU A 55 -8.30 -7.50 -8.51
N GLY A 56 -8.62 -6.23 -8.37
CA GLY A 56 -7.66 -5.21 -7.99
C GLY A 56 -8.31 -4.13 -7.15
N GLY A 57 -7.50 -3.35 -6.44
CA GLY A 57 -8.02 -2.25 -5.66
C GLY A 57 -6.95 -1.40 -4.99
N GLU A 58 -7.42 -0.31 -4.42
CA GLU A 58 -6.62 0.69 -3.73
C GLU A 58 -7.16 0.94 -2.32
N GLN A 59 -6.30 1.45 -1.44
CA GLN A 59 -6.69 1.88 -0.09
C GLN A 59 -7.74 3.01 -0.11
N SER A 60 -7.87 3.74 -1.21
CA SER A 60 -8.89 4.78 -1.41
C SER A 60 -10.32 4.24 -1.53
N GLY A 61 -10.48 2.90 -1.61
CA GLY A 61 -11.77 2.23 -1.73
C GLY A 61 -12.20 1.92 -3.16
N HIS A 62 -11.38 2.20 -4.16
CA HIS A 62 -11.63 1.75 -5.53
C HIS A 62 -11.32 0.25 -5.64
N ILE A 63 -12.35 -0.55 -5.82
CA ILE A 63 -12.22 -2.01 -6.03
C ILE A 63 -12.71 -2.35 -7.42
N ILE A 64 -11.89 -3.01 -8.21
CA ILE A 64 -12.14 -3.38 -9.61
C ILE A 64 -12.35 -4.89 -9.70
N PHE A 65 -13.50 -5.29 -10.20
CA PHE A 65 -13.81 -6.65 -10.62
C PHE A 65 -13.85 -6.67 -12.15
N SER A 66 -12.73 -6.98 -12.82
CA SER A 66 -12.59 -6.87 -14.28
C SER A 66 -13.61 -7.68 -15.08
N LYS A 67 -14.23 -8.70 -14.45
CA LYS A 67 -15.33 -9.45 -15.07
C LYS A 67 -16.58 -8.59 -15.28
N TYR A 68 -16.78 -7.54 -14.49
CA TYR A 68 -18.01 -6.75 -14.47
C TYR A 68 -17.81 -5.30 -14.87
N ALA A 69 -16.64 -4.71 -14.58
CA ALA A 69 -16.33 -3.32 -14.87
C ALA A 69 -14.84 -3.09 -15.11
N THR A 70 -14.52 -2.03 -15.84
CA THR A 70 -13.14 -1.62 -16.14
C THR A 70 -12.60 -0.57 -15.14
N THR A 71 -13.41 -0.20 -14.18
CA THR A 71 -13.10 0.77 -13.11
C THR A 71 -13.67 0.30 -11.79
N GLY A 72 -13.30 0.97 -10.70
CA GLY A 72 -13.88 0.74 -9.39
C GLY A 72 -15.39 1.01 -9.39
N ASP A 73 -16.16 0.10 -8.77
CA ASP A 73 -17.61 0.20 -8.64
C ASP A 73 -18.03 -0.18 -7.22
N GLY A 74 -18.52 0.79 -6.47
CA GLY A 74 -18.93 0.60 -5.08
C GLY A 74 -20.16 -0.28 -4.92
N ILE A 75 -21.09 -0.25 -5.89
CA ILE A 75 -22.33 -1.07 -5.84
C ILE A 75 -21.96 -2.54 -6.09
N ILE A 76 -21.18 -2.81 -7.14
CA ILE A 76 -20.68 -4.16 -7.41
C ILE A 76 -19.87 -4.68 -6.22
N THR A 77 -19.02 -3.85 -5.63
CA THR A 77 -18.23 -4.22 -4.44
C THR A 77 -19.12 -4.58 -3.25
N ALA A 78 -20.16 -3.79 -2.97
CA ALA A 78 -21.10 -4.06 -1.90
C ALA A 78 -21.86 -5.37 -2.13
N LEU A 79 -22.37 -5.60 -3.35
CA LEU A 79 -23.07 -6.84 -3.71
C LEU A 79 -22.14 -8.06 -3.57
N LYS A 80 -20.89 -7.97 -4.02
CA LYS A 80 -19.89 -9.05 -3.87
C LYS A 80 -19.55 -9.32 -2.41
N MET A 81 -19.49 -8.30 -1.58
CA MET A 81 -19.27 -8.46 -0.14
C MET A 81 -20.46 -9.16 0.54
N MET A 82 -21.70 -8.75 0.20
CA MET A 82 -22.90 -9.43 0.70
C MET A 82 -22.96 -10.91 0.27
N GLU A 83 -22.59 -11.21 -0.98
CA GLU A 83 -22.50 -12.58 -1.50
C GLU A 83 -21.53 -13.44 -0.64
N VAL A 84 -20.39 -12.87 -0.25
CA VAL A 84 -19.43 -13.55 0.64
C VAL A 84 -19.98 -13.74 2.05
N MET A 85 -20.62 -12.71 2.61
CA MET A 85 -21.21 -12.78 3.95
C MET A 85 -22.26 -13.91 4.02
N ILE A 86 -23.11 -14.02 2.99
CA ILE A 86 -24.14 -15.08 2.91
C ILE A 86 -23.47 -16.46 2.74
N ALA A 87 -22.54 -16.58 1.81
CA ALA A 87 -21.87 -17.85 1.53
C ALA A 87 -21.05 -18.38 2.71
N LYS A 88 -20.44 -17.49 3.49
CA LYS A 88 -19.63 -17.82 4.68
C LYS A 88 -20.46 -17.87 5.96
N LYS A 89 -21.69 -17.35 5.95
CA LYS A 89 -22.53 -17.13 7.14
C LYS A 89 -21.80 -16.32 8.21
N MET A 90 -21.07 -15.30 7.78
CA MET A 90 -20.25 -14.45 8.64
C MET A 90 -20.67 -12.99 8.48
N THR A 91 -20.54 -12.22 9.56
CA THR A 91 -20.67 -10.77 9.52
C THR A 91 -19.42 -10.12 8.86
N LEU A 92 -19.56 -8.87 8.43
CA LEU A 92 -18.43 -8.12 7.85
C LEU A 92 -17.25 -8.00 8.83
N SER A 93 -17.55 -7.75 10.12
CA SER A 93 -16.51 -7.69 11.17
C SER A 93 -15.77 -9.01 11.36
N GLN A 94 -16.48 -10.14 11.28
CA GLN A 94 -15.84 -11.47 11.33
C GLN A 94 -14.97 -11.73 10.09
N LEU A 95 -15.38 -11.26 8.91
CA LEU A 95 -14.58 -11.37 7.68
C LEU A 95 -13.35 -10.49 7.72
N ALA A 96 -13.42 -9.32 8.37
CA ALA A 96 -12.31 -8.38 8.53
C ALA A 96 -11.36 -8.76 9.68
N ALA A 97 -11.77 -9.57 10.63
CA ALA A 97 -10.98 -9.90 11.82
C ALA A 97 -9.55 -10.42 11.57
N PRO A 98 -9.26 -11.18 10.48
CA PRO A 98 -7.89 -11.58 10.17
C PRO A 98 -6.98 -10.45 9.70
N LEU A 99 -7.54 -9.27 9.34
CA LEU A 99 -6.79 -8.13 8.86
C LEU A 99 -6.34 -7.26 10.04
N GLN A 100 -5.06 -7.29 10.35
CA GLN A 100 -4.46 -6.36 11.30
C GLN A 100 -4.06 -5.08 10.54
N ILE A 101 -4.59 -3.94 10.96
CA ILE A 101 -4.17 -2.64 10.40
C ILE A 101 -2.94 -2.16 11.18
N TYR A 102 -1.83 -1.98 10.46
CA TYR A 102 -0.61 -1.42 11.03
C TYR A 102 -0.73 0.09 11.18
N PRO A 103 -0.27 0.67 12.30
CA PRO A 103 -0.07 2.11 12.44
C PRO A 103 0.75 2.65 11.27
N GLN A 104 0.39 3.84 10.80
CA GLN A 104 1.05 4.49 9.67
C GLN A 104 1.28 5.97 9.98
N VAL A 105 2.49 6.45 9.71
CA VAL A 105 2.81 7.88 9.70
C VAL A 105 3.32 8.25 8.31
N LEU A 106 2.73 9.30 7.74
CA LEU A 106 3.17 9.90 6.48
C LEU A 106 3.46 11.37 6.73
N LYS A 107 4.71 11.79 6.49
CA LYS A 107 5.09 13.21 6.51
C LYS A 107 5.55 13.66 5.12
N ASN A 108 5.18 14.88 4.78
CA ASN A 108 5.62 15.55 3.55
C ASN A 108 6.71 16.56 3.91
N ILE A 109 7.84 16.50 3.24
CA ILE A 109 8.89 17.50 3.37
C ILE A 109 9.02 18.28 2.07
N ARG A 110 8.94 19.62 2.13
CA ARG A 110 9.21 20.48 0.99
C ARG A 110 10.70 20.48 0.70
N VAL A 111 11.07 20.34 -0.57
CA VAL A 111 12.45 20.26 -1.01
C VAL A 111 12.66 21.13 -2.26
N TYR A 112 13.88 21.60 -2.45
CA TYR A 112 14.26 22.35 -3.65
C TYR A 112 14.31 21.45 -4.90
N ASP A 113 14.82 20.23 -4.74
CA ASP A 113 14.91 19.22 -5.79
C ASP A 113 14.52 17.85 -5.22
N LYS A 114 13.34 17.36 -5.60
CA LYS A 114 12.78 16.12 -5.08
C LYS A 114 13.51 14.89 -5.59
N THR A 115 14.00 14.93 -6.83
CA THR A 115 14.73 13.81 -7.44
C THR A 115 16.12 13.70 -6.82
N ALA A 116 16.85 14.81 -6.68
CA ALA A 116 18.14 14.84 -6.02
C ALA A 116 18.03 14.38 -4.56
N ALA A 117 17.00 14.82 -3.82
CA ALA A 117 16.77 14.40 -2.43
C ALA A 117 16.47 12.92 -2.30
N GLN A 118 15.68 12.34 -3.22
CA GLN A 118 15.37 10.92 -3.21
C GLN A 118 16.55 10.05 -3.65
N ASP A 119 17.39 10.55 -4.55
CA ASP A 119 18.52 9.80 -5.12
C ASP A 119 19.82 9.95 -4.32
N ASP A 120 19.86 10.85 -3.33
CA ASP A 120 21.01 11.04 -2.46
C ASP A 120 21.41 9.75 -1.73
N THR A 121 22.71 9.47 -1.69
CA THR A 121 23.25 8.23 -1.11
C THR A 121 23.03 8.11 0.39
N ASP A 122 23.12 9.24 1.12
CA ASP A 122 22.94 9.22 2.58
C ASP A 122 21.46 9.12 2.94
N VAL A 123 20.57 9.73 2.14
CA VAL A 123 19.12 9.54 2.30
C VAL A 123 18.74 8.09 2.03
N LYS A 124 19.26 7.47 0.97
CA LYS A 124 19.04 6.04 0.69
C LYS A 124 19.56 5.15 1.81
N ALA A 125 20.76 5.43 2.32
CA ALA A 125 21.32 4.69 3.45
C ALA A 125 20.48 4.81 4.73
N ALA A 126 19.89 5.99 4.99
CA ALA A 126 18.97 6.17 6.11
C ALA A 126 17.66 5.37 5.92
N VAL A 127 17.12 5.33 4.70
CA VAL A 127 15.95 4.51 4.36
C VAL A 127 16.25 3.02 4.54
N ASP A 128 17.39 2.54 4.04
CA ASP A 128 17.80 1.14 4.15
C ASP A 128 17.98 0.74 5.62
N LYS A 129 18.60 1.60 6.44
CA LYS A 129 18.75 1.38 7.88
C LYS A 129 17.41 1.25 8.60
N VAL A 130 16.44 2.08 8.24
CA VAL A 130 15.07 1.98 8.80
C VAL A 130 14.41 0.69 8.32
N ALA A 131 14.54 0.34 7.03
CA ALA A 131 14.00 -0.90 6.49
C ALA A 131 14.59 -2.14 7.19
N GLU A 132 15.90 -2.17 7.44
CA GLU A 132 16.55 -3.23 8.21
C GLU A 132 16.04 -3.30 9.66
N SER A 133 15.84 -2.15 10.31
CA SER A 133 15.32 -2.10 11.68
C SER A 133 13.89 -2.60 11.79
N LEU A 134 13.06 -2.34 10.79
CA LEU A 134 11.67 -2.79 10.71
C LEU A 134 11.57 -4.29 10.36
N GLY A 135 12.49 -4.81 9.58
CA GLY A 135 12.54 -6.20 9.16
C GLY A 135 11.21 -6.66 8.56
N ASN A 136 10.61 -7.69 9.17
CA ASN A 136 9.33 -8.25 8.75
C ASN A 136 8.11 -7.64 9.47
N ASP A 137 8.32 -6.68 10.37
CA ASP A 137 7.26 -6.13 11.24
C ASP A 137 6.85 -4.71 10.86
N GLY A 138 7.35 -4.22 9.72
CA GLY A 138 6.98 -2.92 9.19
C GLY A 138 7.57 -2.67 7.82
N ARG A 139 7.41 -1.45 7.34
CA ARG A 139 8.04 -0.98 6.10
C ARG A 139 8.18 0.52 6.05
N ILE A 140 9.11 0.98 5.25
CA ILE A 140 9.27 2.38 4.88
C ILE A 140 9.06 2.56 3.37
N LEU A 141 8.45 3.68 2.98
CA LEU A 141 8.30 4.08 1.60
C LEU A 141 8.64 5.58 1.48
N VAL A 142 9.65 5.88 0.68
CA VAL A 142 10.02 7.26 0.34
C VAL A 142 9.77 7.48 -1.14
N ARG A 143 9.01 8.53 -1.47
CA ARG A 143 8.68 8.84 -2.86
C ARG A 143 8.49 10.33 -3.07
N GLU A 144 8.81 10.78 -4.27
CA GLU A 144 8.47 12.13 -4.71
C GLU A 144 6.97 12.30 -4.99
N SER A 145 6.46 13.50 -4.80
CA SER A 145 5.11 13.87 -5.25
C SER A 145 5.10 14.12 -6.76
N GLY A 146 4.05 13.64 -7.43
CA GLY A 146 3.86 13.89 -8.87
C GLY A 146 3.60 15.36 -9.22
N THR A 147 3.00 16.12 -8.29
CA THR A 147 2.48 17.46 -8.55
C THR A 147 3.17 18.57 -7.76
N GLU A 148 3.81 18.26 -6.65
CA GLU A 148 4.38 19.23 -5.71
C GLU A 148 5.87 18.97 -5.53
N LEU A 149 6.62 20.01 -5.10
CA LEU A 149 8.03 19.92 -4.73
C LEU A 149 8.16 19.38 -3.28
N VAL A 150 7.66 18.16 -3.08
CA VAL A 150 7.75 17.46 -1.80
C VAL A 150 8.22 16.03 -1.98
N VAL A 151 9.00 15.57 -1.02
CA VAL A 151 9.28 14.16 -0.78
C VAL A 151 8.34 13.67 0.32
N ARG A 152 7.73 12.52 0.10
CA ARG A 152 6.82 11.87 1.03
C ARG A 152 7.53 10.71 1.68
N VAL A 153 7.63 10.75 3.00
CA VAL A 153 8.20 9.67 3.82
C VAL A 153 7.06 9.02 4.58
N MET A 154 6.86 7.73 4.37
CA MET A 154 5.83 6.94 5.03
C MET A 154 6.45 5.73 5.71
N VAL A 155 6.07 5.50 6.97
CA VAL A 155 6.44 4.30 7.73
C VAL A 155 5.18 3.64 8.25
N GLU A 156 5.15 2.33 8.19
CA GLU A 156 4.20 1.46 8.88
C GLU A 156 4.99 0.53 9.81
N ALA A 157 4.60 0.47 11.08
CA ALA A 157 5.30 -0.30 12.12
C ALA A 157 4.31 -0.81 13.19
N GLY A 158 4.83 -1.46 14.22
CA GLY A 158 4.02 -2.01 15.31
C GLY A 158 3.31 -0.96 16.15
N THR A 159 3.90 0.23 16.30
CA THR A 159 3.33 1.35 17.06
C THR A 159 3.42 2.66 16.30
N HIS A 160 2.59 3.64 16.68
CA HIS A 160 2.61 4.97 16.08
C HIS A 160 3.91 5.72 16.42
N GLU A 161 4.41 5.53 17.62
CA GLU A 161 5.66 6.13 18.10
C GLU A 161 6.87 5.66 17.30
N GLU A 162 6.91 4.37 16.97
CA GLU A 162 7.96 3.83 16.08
C GLU A 162 7.86 4.43 14.68
N CYS A 163 6.65 4.54 14.13
CA CYS A 163 6.43 5.17 12.83
C CYS A 163 6.94 6.62 12.82
N GLU A 164 6.59 7.42 13.83
CA GLU A 164 7.02 8.82 13.94
C GLU A 164 8.54 8.93 14.03
N LYS A 165 9.17 8.13 14.92
CA LYS A 165 10.62 8.11 15.08
C LYS A 165 11.33 7.86 13.74
N TYR A 166 10.96 6.80 13.04
CA TYR A 166 11.63 6.41 11.81
C TYR A 166 11.37 7.39 10.65
N VAL A 167 10.19 7.99 10.59
CA VAL A 167 9.92 9.07 9.61
C VAL A 167 10.82 10.27 9.90
N ASP A 168 10.94 10.66 11.18
CA ASP A 168 11.74 11.81 11.59
C ASP A 168 13.25 11.56 11.40
N ASP A 169 13.74 10.35 11.63
CA ASP A 169 15.13 9.96 11.35
C ASP A 169 15.50 10.22 9.88
N VAL A 170 14.64 9.80 8.94
CA VAL A 170 14.89 10.03 7.50
C VAL A 170 14.74 11.51 7.12
N ILE A 171 13.73 12.21 7.65
CA ILE A 171 13.53 13.63 7.40
C ILE A 171 14.71 14.46 7.92
N ALA A 172 15.32 14.07 9.04
CA ALA A 172 16.50 14.74 9.59
C ALA A 172 17.66 14.69 8.59
N VAL A 173 17.92 13.54 7.97
CA VAL A 173 18.97 13.39 6.96
C VAL A 173 18.68 14.28 5.73
N ILE A 174 17.43 14.31 5.24
CA ILE A 174 17.03 15.18 4.12
C ILE A 174 17.30 16.67 4.44
N LYS A 175 17.05 17.10 5.70
CA LYS A 175 17.33 18.45 6.17
C LYS A 175 18.83 18.73 6.29
N GLU A 176 19.59 17.82 6.91
CA GLU A 176 21.04 17.94 7.07
C GLU A 176 21.79 18.05 5.74
N LYS A 177 21.27 17.38 4.71
CA LYS A 177 21.79 17.47 3.34
C LYS A 177 21.41 18.77 2.60
N GLY A 178 20.61 19.64 3.24
CA GLY A 178 20.23 20.93 2.68
C GLY A 178 19.16 20.87 1.58
N TYR A 179 18.45 19.75 1.44
CA TYR A 179 17.37 19.65 0.45
C TYR A 179 16.07 20.32 0.91
N ALA A 180 15.86 20.45 2.22
CA ALA A 180 14.62 21.01 2.75
C ALA A 180 14.48 22.50 2.48
N VAL A 181 13.28 22.94 2.11
CA VAL A 181 12.88 24.36 2.07
C VAL A 181 12.40 24.75 3.46
N GLU A 182 12.93 25.84 4.02
CA GLU A 182 12.50 26.42 5.29
C GLU A 182 11.07 26.98 5.22
#